data_1d1a3142adb5c95852beb65e58f8fa26
#
_entry.id   1d1a3142adb5c95852beb65e58f8fa26
#
_cell.length_a   1.000
_cell.length_b   1.000
_cell.length_c   1.000
_cell.angle_alpha   90.00
_cell.angle_beta   90.00
_cell.angle_gamma   90.00
#
_symmetry.space_group_name_H-M   'P 1'
#
loop_
_entity.id
_entity.type
_entity.pdbx_description
1 polymer ?
#
loop_
_entity_poly.entity_id
_entity_poly.type
_entity_poly.pdbx_seq_one_letter_code
_entity_poly.pdbx_strand_id
1 'polypeptide(L)' 'MFYHNMETYDGHWRNGMKHGKGIWNGQNGQKVTGYWNDGQFVGEKGK' A
#
# COMPACT_ATOMS: atom_id res chain seq x y z
N MET A 1 22.80 -3.94 -7.12
CA MET A 1 22.38 -3.76 -6.15
C MET A 1 21.01 -3.80 -5.95
N PHE A 2 20.59 -4.23 -4.98
CA PHE A 2 19.36 -4.31 -4.70
C PHE A 2 18.96 -3.64 -3.62
N TYR A 3 17.86 -3.17 -3.46
CA TYR A 3 17.37 -2.60 -2.36
C TYR A 3 16.31 -3.32 -1.89
N HIS A 4 16.32 -3.77 -0.72
CA HIS A 4 15.28 -4.41 -0.16
C HIS A 4 14.57 -3.48 0.59
N ASN A 5 13.60 -2.90 0.16
CA ASN A 5 12.86 -1.94 0.88
C ASN A 5 12.05 -2.52 1.95
N MET A 6 11.98 -3.65 2.26
CA MET A 6 11.22 -4.21 3.34
C MET A 6 9.80 -3.66 3.38
N GLU A 7 9.31 -3.18 2.27
CA GLU A 7 7.97 -2.66 2.23
C GLU A 7 7.03 -3.79 1.88
N THR A 8 5.89 -3.82 2.50
CA THR A 8 4.92 -4.85 2.20
C THR A 8 3.56 -4.20 2.12
N TYR A 9 2.67 -4.79 1.39
CA TYR A 9 1.31 -4.29 1.26
C TYR A 9 0.36 -5.47 1.38
N ASP A 10 -0.61 -5.35 2.29
CA ASP A 10 -1.55 -6.41 2.51
C ASP A 10 -2.92 -5.85 2.29
N GLY A 11 -3.56 -6.18 1.21
CA GLY A 11 -4.88 -5.70 0.90
C GLY A 11 -5.26 -6.10 -0.50
N HIS A 12 -6.12 -5.29 -1.10
CA HIS A 12 -6.64 -5.65 -2.41
C HIS A 12 -5.67 -5.22 -3.49
N TRP A 13 -5.64 -5.99 -4.56
CA TRP A 13 -4.78 -5.69 -5.69
C TRP A 13 -5.59 -5.68 -6.95
N ARG A 14 -5.17 -4.88 -7.89
CA ARG A 14 -5.83 -4.84 -9.16
C ARG A 14 -4.79 -4.55 -10.21
N ASN A 15 -4.70 -5.45 -11.21
CA ASN A 15 -3.73 -5.29 -12.26
C ASN A 15 -2.31 -5.16 -11.71
N GLY A 16 -2.03 -5.85 -10.63
CA GLY A 16 -0.69 -5.79 -10.05
C GLY A 16 -0.43 -4.56 -9.21
N MET A 17 -1.45 -3.74 -8.97
CA MET A 17 -1.26 -2.53 -8.20
C MET A 17 -2.18 -2.49 -7.01
N LYS A 18 -1.81 -1.73 -6.00
CA LYS A 18 -2.61 -1.61 -4.83
C LYS A 18 -3.92 -0.94 -5.19
N HIS A 19 -5.01 -1.47 -4.74
CA HIS A 19 -6.30 -0.90 -5.09
C HIS A 19 -7.30 -1.26 -4.01
N GLY A 20 -8.08 -0.31 -3.55
CA GLY A 20 -9.05 -0.58 -2.51
C GLY A 20 -8.40 -0.53 -1.16
N LYS A 21 -9.05 -1.11 -0.18
CA LYS A 21 -8.57 -1.01 1.18
C LYS A 21 -7.38 -1.91 1.39
N GLY A 22 -6.37 -1.42 2.02
CA GLY A 22 -5.20 -2.21 2.31
C GLY A 22 -4.29 -1.54 3.32
N ILE A 23 -3.29 -2.28 3.76
CA ILE A 23 -2.37 -1.80 4.75
C ILE A 23 -0.97 -1.89 4.18
N TRP A 24 -0.29 -0.77 4.15
CA TRP A 24 1.06 -0.72 3.64
C TRP A 24 2.03 -0.57 4.80
N ASN A 25 3.07 -1.38 4.78
CA ASN A 25 4.07 -1.30 5.83
C ASN A 25 5.38 -0.85 5.23
N GLY A 26 5.92 0.20 5.76
CA GLY A 26 7.17 0.73 5.27
C GLY A 26 8.37 0.14 5.97
N GLN A 27 9.53 0.43 5.44
CA GLN A 27 10.72 -0.19 6.01
C GLN A 27 11.09 0.39 7.34
N ASN A 28 10.63 1.55 7.69
CA ASN A 28 10.96 2.10 8.98
C ASN A 28 9.94 1.79 10.04
N GLY A 29 9.10 0.83 9.79
CA GLY A 29 8.07 0.53 10.77
C GLY A 29 6.84 1.37 10.58
N GLN A 30 6.78 2.13 9.51
CA GLN A 30 5.62 2.93 9.29
C GLN A 30 4.49 2.06 8.82
N LYS A 31 3.27 2.49 9.08
CA LYS A 31 2.14 1.72 8.69
C LYS A 31 1.08 2.65 8.21
N VAL A 32 0.58 2.44 7.01
CA VAL A 32 -0.43 3.29 6.44
C VAL A 32 -1.64 2.43 6.10
N THR A 33 -2.76 2.72 6.71
CA THR A 33 -3.97 1.97 6.49
C THR A 33 -4.97 2.88 5.82
N GLY A 34 -5.61 2.41 4.80
CA GLY A 34 -6.61 3.20 4.11
C GLY A 34 -6.88 2.64 2.75
N TYR A 35 -7.23 3.53 1.81
CA TYR A 35 -7.61 3.11 0.50
C TYR A 35 -6.57 3.52 -0.53
N TRP A 36 -6.44 2.71 -1.54
CA TRP A 36 -5.44 2.92 -2.57
C TRP A 36 -6.10 2.86 -3.93
N ASN A 37 -5.52 3.54 -4.89
CA ASN A 37 -6.08 3.54 -6.22
C ASN A 37 -4.93 3.52 -7.20
N ASP A 38 -4.81 2.42 -7.96
CA ASP A 38 -3.76 2.28 -8.92
C ASP A 38 -2.38 2.51 -8.32
N GLY A 39 -2.20 1.99 -7.14
CA GLY A 39 -0.89 2.08 -6.49
C GLY A 39 -0.67 3.33 -5.67
N GLN A 40 -1.64 4.23 -5.65
CA GLN A 40 -1.48 5.46 -4.91
C GLN A 40 -2.42 5.52 -3.73
N PHE A 41 -1.96 6.09 -2.65
CA PHE A 41 -2.76 6.19 -1.44
C PHE A 41 -3.72 7.34 -1.60
N VAL A 42 -5.01 7.09 -1.44
CA VAL A 42 -6.00 8.13 -1.59
C VAL A 42 -6.61 8.56 -0.28
N GLY A 43 -6.35 7.90 0.80
CA GLY A 43 -6.86 8.38 2.07
C GLY A 43 -7.53 7.30 2.86
N GLU A 44 -7.95 7.66 4.06
CA GLU A 44 -8.58 6.70 4.91
C GLU A 44 -9.98 6.39 4.46
N LYS A 45 -10.58 7.19 3.63
CA LYS A 45 -11.89 6.91 3.19
C LYS A 45 -11.87 6.69 1.73
N GLY A 46 -12.40 5.63 1.29
CA GLY A 46 -12.42 5.35 -0.10
C GLY A 46 -13.44 6.18 -0.72
N LYS A 47 -13.33 6.97 -1.46
CA LYS A 47 -14.22 7.75 -1.93
C LYS A 47 -14.67 7.56 -3.07
#